data_3b491f6d97f3bc6913a37a4108a705dd
#
_entry.id   3b491f6d97f3bc6913a37a4108a705dd
#
_cell.length_a   1.000
_cell.length_b   1.000
_cell.length_c   1.000
_cell.angle_alpha   90.00
_cell.angle_beta   90.00
_cell.angle_gamma   90.00
#
_symmetry.space_group_name_H-M   'P 1'
#
loop_
_entity.id
_entity.type
_entity.pdbx_description
1 polymer ?
#
loop_
_entity_poly.entity_id
_entity_poly.type
_entity_poly.pdbx_seq_one_letter_code
_entity_poly.pdbx_strand_id
1 'polypeptide(L)' 'TWGSLHEKLDKDENNNAVVNASVLLNNSSSNIISTSKNKIVVIDGLEDFIIVDKDNILLIYPKSKEQEIKGIVSQLKK' A
#
# COMPACT_ATOMS: atom_id res chain seq x y z
N THR A 1 7.16 0.43 11.22
CA THR A 1 5.84 -0.09 10.84
C THR A 1 5.32 0.64 9.61
N TRP A 2 4.34 0.08 8.97
CA TRP A 2 3.68 0.73 7.84
C TRP A 2 3.02 2.03 8.26
N GLY A 3 2.43 2.07 9.46
CA GLY A 3 1.84 3.30 9.98
C GLY A 3 2.86 4.41 10.16
N SER A 4 4.04 4.07 10.69
CA SER A 4 5.13 5.04 10.85
C SER A 4 5.65 5.52 9.50
N LEU A 5 5.76 4.62 8.53
CA LEU A 5 6.17 4.98 7.18
C LEU A 5 5.15 5.94 6.53
N HIS A 6 3.87 5.66 6.70
CA HIS A 6 2.81 6.51 6.17
C HIS A 6 2.92 7.94 6.69
N GLU A 7 3.28 8.09 7.97
CA GLU A 7 3.44 9.42 8.55
C GLU A 7 4.58 10.21 7.92
N LYS A 8 5.62 9.52 7.46
CA LYS A 8 6.82 10.16 6.90
C LYS A 8 6.73 10.43 5.41
N LEU A 9 5.88 9.72 4.68
CA LEU A 9 5.77 9.87 3.24
C LEU A 9 4.92 11.07 2.88
N ASP A 10 5.20 11.65 1.72
CA ASP A 10 4.32 12.66 1.16
C ASP A 10 2.99 12.06 0.83
N LYS A 11 1.93 12.78 1.11
CA LYS A 11 0.57 12.30 0.92
C LYS A 11 -0.20 13.23 0.01
N ASP A 12 -1.18 12.67 -0.69
CA ASP A 12 -2.10 13.48 -1.48
C ASP A 12 -3.15 14.13 -0.56
N GLU A 13 -4.11 14.84 -1.16
CA GLU A 13 -5.15 15.54 -0.41
C GLU A 13 -6.07 14.62 0.38
N ASN A 14 -6.12 13.33 0.02
CA ASN A 14 -6.91 12.32 0.70
C ASN A 14 -6.07 11.43 1.60
N ASN A 15 -4.86 11.87 1.92
CA ASN A 15 -3.97 11.18 2.85
C ASN A 15 -3.44 9.84 2.34
N ASN A 16 -3.38 9.66 1.03
CA ASN A 16 -2.77 8.48 0.42
C ASN A 16 -1.27 8.73 0.19
N ALA A 17 -0.45 7.75 0.51
CA ALA A 17 0.98 7.77 0.27
C ALA A 17 1.31 6.82 -0.88
N VAL A 18 2.02 7.31 -1.90
CA VAL A 18 2.30 6.57 -3.12
C VAL A 18 3.79 6.54 -3.37
N VAL A 19 4.33 5.35 -3.62
CA VAL A 19 5.76 5.15 -3.89
C VAL A 19 5.90 4.37 -5.20
N ASN A 20 6.63 4.95 -6.16
CA ASN A 20 6.96 4.31 -7.45
C ASN A 20 5.75 3.92 -8.29
N ALA A 21 4.62 4.58 -8.12
CA ALA A 21 3.44 4.26 -8.89
C ALA A 21 2.78 5.53 -9.42
N SER A 22 2.10 5.40 -10.55
CA SER A 22 1.16 6.40 -11.03
C SER A 22 -0.23 5.91 -10.66
N VAL A 23 -1.01 6.72 -9.98
CA VAL A 23 -2.28 6.25 -9.42
C VAL A 23 -3.46 7.06 -9.93
N LEU A 24 -4.56 6.36 -10.10
CA LEU A 24 -5.87 6.96 -10.26
C LEU A 24 -6.71 6.49 -9.08
N LEU A 25 -7.02 7.40 -8.17
CA LEU A 25 -7.69 7.07 -6.92
C LEU A 25 -9.07 7.72 -6.89
N ASN A 26 -10.10 6.89 -6.80
CA ASN A 26 -11.47 7.35 -6.67
C ASN A 26 -12.02 6.91 -5.32
N ASN A 27 -12.55 7.85 -4.54
CA ASN A 27 -13.16 7.54 -3.24
C ASN A 27 -12.23 6.71 -2.34
N SER A 28 -10.93 7.03 -2.37
CA SER A 28 -9.92 6.26 -1.65
C SER A 28 -9.12 7.20 -0.76
N SER A 29 -8.88 6.80 0.47
CA SER A 29 -8.18 7.64 1.43
C SER A 29 -7.32 6.81 2.37
N SER A 30 -6.26 7.45 2.88
CA SER A 30 -5.39 6.88 3.92
C SER A 30 -4.74 5.56 3.53
N ASN A 31 -4.49 5.34 2.25
CA ASN A 31 -3.84 4.13 1.76
C ASN A 31 -2.34 4.33 1.60
N ILE A 32 -1.59 3.23 1.64
CA ILE A 32 -0.18 3.21 1.28
C ILE A 32 -0.05 2.34 0.04
N ILE A 33 0.51 2.90 -1.04
CA ILE A 33 0.66 2.18 -2.30
C ILE A 33 2.13 2.21 -2.67
N SER A 34 2.75 1.05 -2.75
CA SER A 34 4.16 0.92 -3.07
C SER A 34 4.36 -0.15 -4.12
N THR A 35 5.07 0.19 -5.19
CA THR A 35 5.40 -0.77 -6.24
C THR A 35 6.90 -0.76 -6.48
N SER A 36 7.42 -1.87 -7.02
CA SER A 36 8.84 -1.98 -7.33
C SER A 36 9.22 -1.31 -8.66
N LYS A 37 8.23 -0.99 -9.50
CA LYS A 37 8.42 -0.35 -10.79
C LYS A 37 7.29 0.63 -11.03
N ASN A 38 7.52 1.53 -11.99
CA ASN A 38 6.45 2.44 -12.38
C ASN A 38 5.29 1.64 -12.95
N LYS A 39 4.20 1.65 -12.24
CA LYS A 39 2.96 1.00 -12.65
C LYS A 39 1.83 1.99 -12.57
N ILE A 40 0.81 1.75 -13.36
CA ILE A 40 -0.44 2.47 -13.23
C ILE A 40 -1.34 1.66 -12.32
N VAL A 41 -1.76 2.26 -11.21
CA VAL A 41 -2.61 1.60 -10.22
C VAL A 41 -3.93 2.35 -10.17
N VAL A 42 -5.01 1.62 -10.37
CA VAL A 42 -6.36 2.21 -10.35
C VAL A 42 -7.10 1.62 -9.16
N ILE A 43 -7.60 2.48 -8.29
CA ILE A 43 -8.26 2.06 -7.05
C ILE A 43 -9.53 2.88 -6.88
N ASP A 44 -10.59 2.20 -6.48
CA ASP A 44 -11.86 2.86 -6.15
C ASP A 44 -12.41 2.25 -4.87
N GLY A 45 -12.73 3.10 -3.91
CA GLY A 45 -13.44 2.68 -2.72
C GLY A 45 -12.60 2.07 -1.61
N LEU A 46 -11.28 2.23 -1.63
CA LEU A 46 -10.42 1.71 -0.57
C LEU A 46 -10.07 2.78 0.45
N GLU A 47 -10.09 2.38 1.72
CA GLU A 47 -9.72 3.26 2.82
C GLU A 47 -8.89 2.47 3.83
N ASP A 48 -7.75 3.04 4.23
CA ASP A 48 -6.85 2.44 5.22
C ASP A 48 -6.29 1.09 4.81
N PHE A 49 -5.90 0.95 3.55
CA PHE A 49 -5.27 -0.27 3.05
C PHE A 49 -3.79 -0.05 2.75
N ILE A 50 -3.04 -1.15 2.82
CA ILE A 50 -1.65 -1.22 2.40
C ILE A 50 -1.61 -2.06 1.13
N ILE A 51 -1.08 -1.49 0.05
CA ILE A 51 -0.97 -2.16 -1.24
C ILE A 51 0.50 -2.17 -1.62
N VAL A 52 1.08 -3.35 -1.72
CA VAL A 52 2.50 -3.53 -2.05
C VAL A 52 2.61 -4.52 -3.19
N ASP A 53 3.29 -4.09 -4.25
CA ASP A 53 3.59 -4.96 -5.39
C ASP A 53 5.11 -5.01 -5.53
N LYS A 54 5.69 -6.11 -5.09
CA LYS A 54 7.14 -6.28 -5.08
C LYS A 54 7.49 -7.70 -5.49
N ASP A 55 8.44 -7.83 -6.40
CA ASP A 55 8.83 -9.13 -6.95
C ASP A 55 7.61 -9.80 -7.57
N ASN A 56 7.24 -10.99 -7.12
CA ASN A 56 6.06 -11.69 -7.62
C ASN A 56 4.91 -11.67 -6.62
N ILE A 57 4.95 -10.74 -5.68
CA ILE A 57 3.95 -10.68 -4.61
C ILE A 57 3.15 -9.40 -4.73
N LEU A 58 1.83 -9.55 -4.78
CA LEU A 58 0.91 -8.42 -4.65
C LEU A 58 0.16 -8.59 -3.36
N LEU A 59 0.36 -7.65 -2.45
CA LEU A 59 -0.27 -7.65 -1.14
C LEU A 59 -1.28 -6.52 -1.07
N ILE A 60 -2.50 -6.84 -0.67
CA ILE A 60 -3.54 -5.85 -0.38
C ILE A 60 -4.09 -6.19 0.99
N TYR A 61 -3.85 -5.34 1.96
CA TYR A 61 -4.12 -5.68 3.35
C TYR A 61 -4.58 -4.46 4.14
N PRO A 62 -5.54 -4.62 5.06
CA PRO A 62 -5.94 -3.48 5.90
C PRO A 62 -4.80 -3.01 6.81
N LYS A 63 -4.62 -1.71 6.94
CA LYS A 63 -3.62 -1.17 7.87
C LYS A 63 -3.82 -1.65 9.29
N SER A 64 -5.05 -1.85 9.71
CA SER A 64 -5.35 -2.30 11.06
C SER A 64 -4.77 -3.67 11.37
N LYS A 65 -4.38 -4.42 10.34
CA LYS A 65 -3.79 -5.74 10.50
C LYS A 65 -2.34 -5.79 10.05
N GLU A 66 -1.66 -4.65 10.04
CA GLU A 66 -0.29 -4.57 9.51
C GLU A 66 0.67 -5.52 10.21
N GLN A 67 0.43 -5.84 11.47
CA GLN A 67 1.30 -6.74 12.21
C GLN A 67 1.27 -8.18 11.67
N GLU A 68 0.23 -8.55 10.96
CA GLU A 68 0.11 -9.88 10.35
C GLU A 68 0.92 -10.02 9.06
N ILE A 69 1.24 -8.90 8.43
CA ILE A 69 1.89 -8.91 7.11
C ILE A 69 3.23 -9.62 7.15
N LYS A 70 4.01 -9.38 8.20
CA LYS A 70 5.33 -9.98 8.32
C LYS A 70 5.26 -11.50 8.33
N GLY A 71 4.30 -12.05 9.06
CA GLY A 71 4.11 -13.50 9.11
C GLY A 71 3.67 -14.07 7.77
N ILE A 72 2.79 -13.36 7.08
CA ILE A 72 2.29 -13.78 5.77
C ILE A 72 3.44 -13.80 4.75
N VAL A 73 4.24 -12.76 4.71
CA VAL A 73 5.37 -12.69 3.78
C VAL A 73 6.37 -13.81 4.06
N SER A 74 6.62 -14.11 5.33
CA SER A 74 7.50 -15.23 5.69
C SER A 74 6.98 -16.56 5.16
N GLN A 75 5.68 -16.79 5.21
CA GLN A 75 5.09 -18.01 4.68
C GLN A 75 5.28 -18.12 3.17
N LEU A 76 5.19 -17.02 2.46
CA LEU A 76 5.28 -17.01 1.01
C LEU A 76 6.70 -17.23 0.50
N LYS A 77 7.70 -16.97 1.32
CA LYS A 77 9.10 -17.08 0.91
C LYS A 77 9.70 -18.48 1.09
N LYS A 78 8.92 -19.41 1.52
CA LYS A 78 9.41 -20.78 1.70
C LYS A 78 9.59 -21.52 0.37
#